data_b4afbfc01e9d2a66621c357f4d201614
#
_entry.id   b4afbfc01e9d2a66621c357f4d201614
#
_cell.length_a   1.000
_cell.length_b   1.000
_cell.length_c   1.000
_cell.angle_alpha   90.00
_cell.angle_beta   90.00
_cell.angle_gamma   90.00
#
_symmetry.space_group_name_H-M   'P 1'
#
loop_
_entity.id
_entity.type
_entity.pdbx_description
1 polymer ?
#
loop_
_entity_poly.entity_id
_entity_poly.type
_entity_poly.pdbx_seq_one_letter_code
_entity_poly.pdbx_strand_id
1 'polypeptide(L)'
;MSEKTNSLNLCVCMALADHGLGKDETAEILKIAKEIKVDFNVHNATDEINEKFSGDLDVAQDFYLGNITKDNSKLQAKEFVKRVALSDGELKDKEVRFLVRMKQAWGYQYFD
;
A
#
# COMPACT_ATOMS: atom_id res chain seq x y z
N MET A 1 -9.25 1.12 12.84
CA MET A 1 -8.09 0.56 12.12
C MET A 1 -6.89 1.49 12.32
N SER A 2 -5.74 0.95 12.64
CA SER A 2 -4.55 1.77 12.90
C SER A 2 -3.96 2.33 11.59
N GLU A 3 -3.18 3.40 11.69
CA GLU A 3 -2.49 3.94 10.51
C GLU A 3 -1.44 2.96 9.97
N LYS A 4 -0.84 2.15 10.82
CA LYS A 4 0.06 1.08 10.39
C LYS A 4 -0.66 0.04 9.52
N THR A 5 -1.84 -0.38 9.94
CA THR A 5 -2.66 -1.31 9.16
C THR A 5 -3.08 -0.69 7.84
N ASN A 6 -3.47 0.59 7.82
CA ASN A 6 -3.79 1.30 6.58
C ASN A 6 -2.60 1.39 5.64
N SER A 7 -1.39 1.56 6.16
CA SER A 7 -0.16 1.54 5.36
C SER A 7 0.02 0.18 4.67
N LEU A 8 -0.23 -0.91 5.38
CA LEU A 8 -0.16 -2.26 4.80
C LEU A 8 -1.26 -2.49 3.77
N ASN A 9 -2.47 -1.97 4.02
CA ASN A 9 -3.57 -2.05 3.06
C ASN A 9 -3.22 -1.31 1.77
N LEU A 10 -2.53 -0.17 1.86
CA LEU A 10 -2.03 0.53 0.67
C LEU A 10 -1.07 -0.34 -0.14
N CYS A 11 -0.20 -1.08 0.54
CA CYS A 11 0.72 -2.00 -0.13
C CYS A 11 -0.03 -3.09 -0.90
N VAL A 12 -1.11 -3.62 -0.30
CA VAL A 12 -1.96 -4.62 -0.98
C VAL A 12 -2.63 -4.00 -2.20
N CYS A 13 -3.19 -2.78 -2.08
CA CYS A 13 -3.79 -2.08 -3.22
C CYS A 13 -2.80 -1.92 -4.36
N MET A 14 -1.59 -1.48 -4.06
CA MET A 14 -0.55 -1.28 -5.07
C MET A 14 -0.19 -2.58 -5.76
N ALA A 15 -0.03 -3.66 -5.02
CA ALA A 15 0.29 -4.97 -5.57
C ALA A 15 -0.83 -5.49 -6.49
N LEU A 16 -2.09 -5.31 -6.06
CA LEU A 16 -3.25 -5.73 -6.87
C LEU A 16 -3.39 -4.91 -8.16
N ALA A 17 -2.94 -3.65 -8.16
CA ALA A 17 -3.05 -2.76 -9.31
C ALA A 17 -2.20 -3.23 -10.48
N ASP A 18 -1.14 -3.99 -10.26
CA ASP A 18 -0.33 -4.56 -11.32
C ASP A 18 -0.98 -5.86 -11.81
N HIS A 19 -0.53 -7.02 -11.57
CA HIS A 19 -1.14 -8.25 -12.10
C HIS A 19 -1.66 -9.16 -10.97
N GLY A 20 -2.06 -8.54 -9.86
CA GLY A 20 -2.44 -9.27 -8.66
C GLY A 20 -1.25 -9.42 -7.72
N LEU A 21 -1.49 -10.07 -6.59
CA LEU A 21 -0.46 -10.26 -5.58
C LEU A 21 0.58 -11.27 -6.04
N GLY A 22 1.76 -10.79 -6.39
CA GLY A 22 2.90 -11.64 -6.69
C GLY A 22 3.49 -12.24 -5.43
N LYS A 23 4.29 -13.30 -5.61
CA LYS A 23 4.93 -13.99 -4.51
C LYS A 23 5.90 -13.09 -3.75
N ASP A 24 6.71 -12.32 -4.49
CA ASP A 24 7.71 -11.42 -3.89
C ASP A 24 7.03 -10.26 -3.16
N GLU A 25 5.97 -9.71 -3.74
CA GLU A 25 5.20 -8.63 -3.13
C GLU A 25 4.53 -9.08 -1.83
N THR A 26 3.90 -10.24 -1.85
CA THR A 26 3.27 -10.83 -0.66
C THR A 26 4.30 -11.05 0.45
N ALA A 27 5.46 -11.63 0.11
CA ALA A 27 6.52 -11.87 1.07
C ALA A 27 7.03 -10.58 1.70
N GLU A 28 7.18 -9.51 0.90
CA GLU A 28 7.65 -8.22 1.42
C GLU A 28 6.62 -7.57 2.33
N ILE A 29 5.32 -7.64 1.98
CA ILE A 29 4.24 -7.12 2.84
C ILE A 29 4.25 -7.82 4.20
N LEU A 30 4.36 -9.15 4.21
CA LEU A 30 4.40 -9.91 5.46
C LEU A 30 5.65 -9.62 6.27
N LYS A 31 6.78 -9.40 5.62
CA LYS A 31 8.03 -9.01 6.28
C LYS A 31 7.88 -7.66 6.97
N ILE A 32 7.29 -6.67 6.28
CA ILE A 32 7.04 -5.35 6.84
C ILE A 32 6.11 -5.46 8.04
N ALA A 33 5.01 -6.21 7.91
CA ALA A 33 4.05 -6.40 9.00
C ALA A 33 4.73 -6.95 10.24
N LYS A 34 5.63 -7.90 10.08
CA LYS A 34 6.40 -8.48 11.18
C LYS A 34 7.33 -7.46 11.83
N GLU A 35 7.99 -6.63 11.00
CA GLU A 35 8.89 -5.57 11.49
C GLU A 35 8.16 -4.56 12.37
N ILE A 36 6.95 -4.19 11.99
CA ILE A 36 6.15 -3.21 12.74
C ILE A 36 5.21 -3.85 13.76
N LYS A 37 5.32 -5.16 13.93
CA LYS A 37 4.55 -5.93 14.93
C LYS A 37 3.04 -5.82 14.75
N VAL A 38 2.59 -5.87 13.51
CA VAL A 38 1.17 -5.90 13.15
C VAL A 38 0.82 -7.31 12.67
N ASP A 39 -0.23 -7.89 13.26
CA ASP A 39 -0.78 -9.14 12.78
C ASP A 39 -1.62 -8.85 11.54
N PHE A 40 -1.11 -9.19 10.36
CA PHE A 40 -1.69 -8.80 9.10
C PHE A 40 -1.91 -10.01 8.20
N ASN A 41 -3.12 -10.12 7.66
CA ASN A 41 -3.50 -11.18 6.73
C ASN A 41 -3.80 -10.59 5.36
N VAL A 42 -2.97 -10.92 4.38
CA VAL A 42 -3.07 -10.38 3.01
C VAL A 42 -4.38 -10.80 2.34
N HIS A 43 -4.84 -12.03 2.57
CA HIS A 43 -6.10 -12.50 2.00
C HIS A 43 -7.30 -11.73 2.55
N ASN A 44 -7.32 -11.46 3.85
CA ASN A 44 -8.38 -10.66 4.46
C ASN A 44 -8.40 -9.24 3.92
N ALA A 45 -7.23 -8.65 3.72
CA ALA A 45 -7.11 -7.31 3.14
C ALA A 45 -7.62 -7.29 1.70
N THR A 46 -7.30 -8.31 0.91
CA THR A 46 -7.78 -8.44 -0.46
C THR A 46 -9.30 -8.58 -0.48
N ASP A 47 -9.86 -9.42 0.39
CA ASP A 47 -11.30 -9.63 0.51
C ASP A 47 -12.00 -8.32 0.88
N GLU A 48 -11.46 -7.55 1.81
CA GLU A 48 -12.01 -6.26 2.21
C GLU A 48 -12.07 -5.30 1.02
N ILE A 49 -11.01 -5.23 0.23
CA ILE A 49 -10.97 -4.37 -0.96
C ILE A 49 -12.06 -4.78 -1.94
N ASN A 50 -12.22 -6.08 -2.17
CA ASN A 50 -13.23 -6.59 -3.10
C ASN A 50 -14.66 -6.34 -2.59
N GLU A 51 -14.90 -6.53 -1.32
CA GLU A 51 -16.23 -6.39 -0.72
C GLU A 51 -16.59 -4.92 -0.49
N LYS A 52 -15.72 -4.16 0.15
CA LYS A 52 -15.99 -2.78 0.58
C LYS A 52 -15.93 -1.79 -0.58
N PHE A 53 -15.04 -2.02 -1.54
CA PHE A 53 -14.80 -1.10 -2.65
C PHE A 53 -15.16 -1.70 -4.00
N SER A 54 -15.81 -2.87 -4.02
CA SER A 54 -16.18 -3.56 -5.25
C SER A 54 -15.00 -3.78 -6.20
N GLY A 55 -13.81 -3.96 -5.64
CA GLY A 55 -12.59 -4.15 -6.41
C GLY A 55 -12.03 -2.88 -7.06
N ASP A 56 -12.60 -1.71 -6.77
CA ASP A 56 -12.11 -0.44 -7.28
C ASP A 56 -10.88 0.01 -6.49
N LEU A 57 -9.71 -0.21 -7.08
CA LEU A 57 -8.44 0.07 -6.41
C LEU A 57 -8.17 1.54 -6.21
N ASP A 58 -8.67 2.41 -7.09
CA ASP A 58 -8.50 3.86 -6.94
C ASP A 58 -9.30 4.36 -5.73
N VAL A 59 -10.53 3.89 -5.58
CA VAL A 59 -11.37 4.25 -4.43
C VAL A 59 -10.77 3.71 -3.13
N ALA A 60 -10.29 2.46 -3.15
CA ALA A 60 -9.65 1.85 -2.00
C ALA A 60 -8.38 2.62 -1.60
N GLN A 61 -7.55 2.99 -2.57
CA GLN A 61 -6.34 3.77 -2.33
C GLN A 61 -6.68 5.10 -1.66
N ASP A 62 -7.65 5.83 -2.21
CA ASP A 62 -8.05 7.13 -1.65
C ASP A 62 -8.57 7.00 -0.22
N PHE A 63 -9.33 5.95 0.05
CA PHE A 63 -9.83 5.68 1.40
C PHE A 63 -8.68 5.46 2.39
N TYR A 64 -7.73 4.60 2.04
CA TYR A 64 -6.61 4.31 2.94
C TYR A 64 -5.68 5.52 3.09
N LEU A 65 -5.44 6.27 2.02
CA LEU A 65 -4.65 7.51 2.08
C LEU A 65 -5.29 8.52 3.03
N GLY A 66 -6.61 8.67 2.97
CA GLY A 66 -7.35 9.61 3.83
C GLY A 66 -7.35 9.22 5.30
N ASN A 67 -7.08 7.97 5.61
CA ASN A 67 -7.03 7.46 6.98
C ASN A 67 -5.62 7.42 7.58
N ILE A 68 -4.63 7.93 6.86
CA ILE A 68 -3.27 8.09 7.36
C ILE A 68 -3.02 9.60 7.46
N THR A 69 -3.02 10.13 8.67
CA THR A 69 -3.01 11.58 8.90
C THR A 69 -1.71 12.11 9.51
N LYS A 70 -1.01 11.28 10.27
CA LYS A 70 0.24 11.69 10.94
C LYS A 70 1.41 11.70 9.94
N ASP A 71 2.26 12.72 10.04
CA ASP A 71 3.41 12.88 9.15
C ASP A 71 4.32 11.65 9.16
N ASN A 72 4.64 11.13 10.35
CA ASN A 72 5.48 9.94 10.47
C ASN A 72 4.85 8.72 9.82
N SER A 73 3.53 8.58 9.94
CA SER A 73 2.80 7.47 9.32
C SER A 73 2.80 7.59 7.80
N LYS A 74 2.70 8.80 7.25
CA LYS A 74 2.78 9.05 5.81
C LYS A 74 4.16 8.69 5.27
N LEU A 75 5.22 9.08 5.97
CA LEU A 75 6.60 8.74 5.60
C LEU A 75 6.82 7.23 5.62
N GLN A 76 6.32 6.55 6.66
CA GLN A 76 6.41 5.10 6.74
C GLN A 76 5.64 4.43 5.60
N ALA A 77 4.41 4.87 5.35
CA ALA A 77 3.58 4.29 4.29
C ALA A 77 4.27 4.42 2.92
N LYS A 78 4.86 5.58 2.64
CA LYS A 78 5.63 5.79 1.42
C LYS A 78 6.77 4.76 1.31
N GLU A 79 7.54 4.59 2.37
CA GLU A 79 8.66 3.64 2.35
C GLU A 79 8.20 2.20 2.16
N PHE A 80 7.11 1.82 2.82
CA PHE A 80 6.57 0.46 2.69
C PHE A 80 6.06 0.20 1.27
N VAL A 81 5.32 1.13 0.69
CA VAL A 81 4.82 1.01 -0.69
C VAL A 81 5.98 0.89 -1.67
N LYS A 82 7.02 1.71 -1.51
CA LYS A 82 8.21 1.63 -2.37
C LYS A 82 8.93 0.29 -2.23
N ARG A 83 9.08 -0.22 -1.01
CA ARG A 83 9.71 -1.52 -0.77
C ARG A 83 8.95 -2.65 -1.49
N VAL A 84 7.63 -2.64 -1.38
CA VAL A 84 6.80 -3.65 -2.03
C VAL A 84 6.85 -3.50 -3.55
N ALA A 85 6.80 -2.26 -4.05
CA ALA A 85 6.89 -2.01 -5.50
C ALA A 85 8.21 -2.51 -6.09
N LEU A 86 9.30 -2.42 -5.34
CA LEU A 86 10.62 -2.82 -5.81
C LEU A 86 10.99 -4.27 -5.44
N SER A 87 10.10 -5.01 -4.77
CA SER A 87 10.40 -6.33 -4.25
C SER A 87 10.72 -7.36 -5.34
N ASP A 88 10.21 -7.17 -6.54
CA ASP A 88 10.54 -8.04 -7.69
C ASP A 88 11.70 -7.49 -8.54
N GLY A 89 12.35 -6.41 -8.08
CA GLY A 89 13.51 -5.82 -8.74
C GLY A 89 13.19 -4.83 -9.83
N GLU A 90 11.91 -4.55 -10.10
CA GLU A 90 11.50 -3.69 -11.20
C GLU A 90 10.30 -2.82 -10.80
N LEU A 91 10.37 -1.51 -11.13
CA LEU A 91 9.26 -0.58 -10.88
C LEU A 91 8.41 -0.47 -12.15
N LYS A 92 7.20 -0.99 -12.10
CA LYS A 92 6.29 -1.06 -13.25
C LYS A 92 5.42 0.20 -13.36
N ASP A 93 4.85 0.44 -14.55
CA ASP A 93 4.05 1.64 -14.83
C ASP A 93 2.90 1.85 -13.85
N LYS A 94 2.16 0.79 -13.52
CA LYS A 94 1.02 0.90 -12.60
C LYS A 94 1.47 1.22 -11.17
N GLU A 95 2.64 0.75 -10.78
CA GLU A 95 3.23 1.06 -9.48
C GLU A 95 3.68 2.51 -9.42
N VAL A 96 4.27 3.02 -10.51
CA VAL A 96 4.62 4.44 -10.62
C VAL A 96 3.36 5.30 -10.51
N ARG A 97 2.29 4.93 -11.21
CA ARG A 97 1.02 5.64 -11.15
C ARG A 97 0.46 5.67 -9.73
N PHE A 98 0.57 4.57 -9.00
CA PHE A 98 0.13 4.49 -7.61
C PHE A 98 0.89 5.48 -6.73
N LEU A 99 2.21 5.54 -6.89
CA LEU A 99 3.06 6.47 -6.14
C LEU A 99 2.76 7.93 -6.49
N VAL A 100 2.51 8.23 -7.77
CA VAL A 100 2.13 9.58 -8.20
C VAL A 100 0.82 10.01 -7.55
N ARG A 101 -0.15 9.12 -7.47
CA ARG A 101 -1.43 9.40 -6.81
C ARG A 101 -1.23 9.69 -5.31
N MET A 102 -0.32 8.97 -4.66
CA MET A 102 0.04 9.27 -3.26
C MET A 102 0.64 10.66 -3.12
N LYS A 103 1.54 11.05 -4.02
CA LYS A 103 2.14 12.38 -4.02
C LYS A 103 1.08 13.47 -4.16
N GLN A 104 0.12 13.26 -5.05
CA GLN A 104 -0.97 14.21 -5.25
C GLN A 104 -1.85 14.35 -4.01
N ALA A 105 -2.09 13.25 -3.31
CA ALA A 105 -2.93 13.24 -2.12
C ALA A 105 -2.24 13.88 -0.90
N TRP A 106 -0.95 13.60 -0.71
CA TRP A 106 -0.22 13.99 0.50
C TRP A 106 0.72 15.18 0.32
N GLY A 107 1.04 15.54 -0.93
CA GLY A 107 2.00 16.60 -1.24
C GLY A 107 3.40 16.05 -1.48
N TYR A 108 4.17 16.83 -2.22
CA TYR A 108 5.49 16.39 -2.69
C TYR A 108 6.54 16.32 -1.57
N GLN A 109 6.33 17.04 -0.46
CA GLN A 109 7.31 17.06 0.65
C GLN A 109 7.57 15.67 1.24
N TYR A 110 6.66 14.74 1.08
CA TYR A 110 6.84 13.37 1.57
C TYR A 110 7.60 12.47 0.59
N PHE A 111 7.90 12.95 -0.62
CA PHE A 111 8.41 12.13 -1.71
C PHE A 111 9.72 12.64 -2.34
N ASP A 112 10.29 13.65 -1.77
CA ASP A 112 11.56 14.23 -2.28
C ASP A 112 12.82 13.61 -1.66
#